data_12aba1f78e107a8dbcfb300ca00ba673
#
_entry.id   12aba1f78e107a8dbcfb300ca00ba673
#
_cell.length_a   1.000
_cell.length_b   1.000
_cell.length_c   1.000
_cell.angle_alpha   90.00
_cell.angle_beta   90.00
_cell.angle_gamma   90.00
#
_symmetry.space_group_name_H-M   'P 1'
#
loop_
_entity.id
_entity.type
_entity.pdbx_description
1 polymer ?
#
loop_
_entity_poly.entity_id
_entity_poly.type
_entity_poly.pdbx_seq_one_letter_code
_entity_poly.pdbx_strand_id
1 'polypeptide(L)'
;MDKEEKQFSNDRRNFMKTFAMGSAAGLLGLARNKVNAAPYEPAGYAKAMAPVKIKSVKAIATRPSGSNLIVVKVETTEPGLYGLGCATYTQRAFAVVTAIEKYMNEFCVGRDVDNIEDMWQAFYVSSYWRNGPVLNNALSGLDQALWDIKGKRAGMPVYQLLGGKCRFAVPLYAHASGKSIEEVVTNVK
;
A
#
# COMPACT_ATOMS: atom_id res chain seq x y z
N MET A 1 -33.70 46.19 26.90
CA MET A 1 -32.60 45.84 25.94
C MET A 1 -31.60 46.98 26.04
N ASP A 2 -30.48 46.70 26.68
CA ASP A 2 -29.50 47.66 27.18
C ASP A 2 -28.69 48.24 26.02
N LYS A 3 -28.20 49.48 26.18
CA LYS A 3 -27.41 50.17 25.14
C LYS A 3 -26.14 49.37 24.74
N GLU A 4 -25.59 48.61 25.66
CA GLU A 4 -24.43 47.73 25.42
C GLU A 4 -24.74 46.57 24.50
N GLU A 5 -25.92 45.94 24.63
CA GLU A 5 -26.32 44.84 23.72
C GLU A 5 -26.50 45.30 22.27
N LYS A 6 -27.01 46.52 22.09
CA LYS A 6 -27.14 47.11 20.74
C LYS A 6 -25.78 47.45 20.12
N GLN A 7 -24.82 47.89 20.94
CA GLN A 7 -23.47 48.20 20.48
C GLN A 7 -22.72 46.94 20.05
N PHE A 8 -22.78 45.86 20.85
CA PHE A 8 -22.17 44.60 20.56
C PHE A 8 -22.75 43.92 19.31
N SER A 9 -24.04 44.05 19.08
CA SER A 9 -24.73 43.56 17.87
C SER A 9 -24.30 44.31 16.60
N ASN A 10 -24.09 45.64 16.71
CA ASN A 10 -23.63 46.47 15.59
C ASN A 10 -22.17 46.19 15.23
N ASP A 11 -21.32 45.93 16.20
CA ASP A 11 -19.90 45.62 15.96
C ASP A 11 -19.70 44.26 15.24
N ARG A 12 -20.46 43.25 15.63
CA ARG A 12 -20.48 41.96 14.92
C ARG A 12 -20.95 42.11 13.47
N ARG A 13 -21.97 42.93 13.26
CA ARG A 13 -22.55 43.13 11.92
C ARG A 13 -21.61 43.93 11.02
N ASN A 14 -20.87 44.88 11.57
CA ASN A 14 -19.86 45.62 10.84
C ASN A 14 -18.63 44.80 10.55
N PHE A 15 -18.18 43.95 11.49
CA PHE A 15 -17.10 43.01 11.28
C PHE A 15 -17.42 42.04 10.14
N MET A 16 -18.63 41.46 10.13
CA MET A 16 -19.07 40.55 9.05
C MET A 16 -19.14 41.25 7.68
N LYS A 17 -19.57 42.52 7.64
CA LYS A 17 -19.58 43.29 6.39
C LYS A 17 -18.18 43.61 5.89
N THR A 18 -17.25 43.92 6.78
CA THR A 18 -15.85 44.21 6.42
C THR A 18 -15.14 42.94 5.93
N PHE A 19 -15.41 41.80 6.57
CA PHE A 19 -14.87 40.50 6.14
C PHE A 19 -15.43 40.05 4.79
N ALA A 20 -16.73 40.25 4.54
CA ALA A 20 -17.36 39.93 3.27
C ALA A 20 -16.84 40.81 2.11
N MET A 21 -16.59 42.08 2.35
CA MET A 21 -16.00 42.99 1.34
C MET A 21 -14.51 42.69 1.09
N GLY A 22 -13.76 42.33 2.14
CA GLY A 22 -12.36 41.95 2.01
C GLY A 22 -12.18 40.65 1.22
N SER A 23 -13.05 39.66 1.46
CA SER A 23 -13.01 38.37 0.72
C SER A 23 -13.46 38.54 -0.74
N ALA A 24 -14.42 39.37 -1.03
CA ALA A 24 -14.85 39.66 -2.41
C ALA A 24 -13.78 40.43 -3.20
N ALA A 25 -13.08 41.37 -2.59
CA ALA A 25 -11.96 42.07 -3.23
C ALA A 25 -10.75 41.17 -3.43
N GLY A 26 -10.48 40.26 -2.49
CA GLY A 26 -9.43 39.24 -2.62
C GLY A 26 -9.71 38.24 -3.75
N LEU A 27 -10.94 37.78 -3.89
CA LEU A 27 -11.37 36.88 -4.98
C LEU A 27 -11.34 37.56 -6.35
N LEU A 28 -11.71 38.83 -6.44
CA LEU A 28 -11.62 39.61 -7.67
C LEU A 28 -10.18 39.95 -8.05
N GLY A 29 -9.29 40.11 -7.08
CA GLY A 29 -7.84 40.27 -7.31
C GLY A 29 -7.19 39.01 -7.82
N LEU A 30 -7.57 37.82 -7.30
CA LEU A 30 -7.11 36.53 -7.76
C LEU A 30 -7.62 36.18 -9.17
N ALA A 31 -8.85 36.65 -9.52
CA ALA A 31 -9.42 36.41 -10.84
C ALA A 31 -8.74 37.25 -11.96
N ARG A 32 -8.02 38.34 -11.63
CA ARG A 32 -7.32 39.19 -12.59
C ARG A 32 -5.87 38.75 -12.87
N ASN A 33 -5.23 38.06 -11.94
CA ASN A 33 -3.98 37.38 -12.24
C ASN A 33 -4.32 36.07 -12.95
N LYS A 34 -4.36 36.12 -14.29
CA LYS A 34 -4.10 34.91 -15.06
C LYS A 34 -2.69 34.49 -14.67
N VAL A 35 -2.56 33.58 -13.72
CA VAL A 35 -1.33 32.82 -13.57
C VAL A 35 -1.23 32.03 -14.88
N ASN A 36 -0.48 32.58 -15.83
CA ASN A 36 0.02 31.79 -16.95
C ASN A 36 1.05 30.80 -16.32
N ALA A 37 0.54 29.83 -15.58
CA ALA A 37 1.33 28.65 -15.32
C ALA A 37 1.60 28.07 -16.71
N ALA A 38 2.84 28.15 -17.14
CA ALA A 38 3.27 27.36 -18.29
C ALA A 38 2.79 25.93 -18.05
N PRO A 39 2.27 25.23 -19.06
CA PRO A 39 1.91 23.84 -18.91
C PRO A 39 3.09 23.12 -18.26
N TYR A 40 2.85 22.42 -17.15
CA TYR A 40 3.88 21.59 -16.55
C TYR A 40 4.30 20.55 -17.57
N GLU A 41 5.44 20.77 -18.19
CA GLU A 41 6.10 19.74 -18.99
C GLU A 41 6.81 18.81 -18.02
N PRO A 42 6.35 17.56 -17.87
CA PRO A 42 7.02 16.61 -16.99
C PRO A 42 8.46 16.46 -17.47
N ALA A 43 9.42 16.63 -16.57
CA ALA A 43 10.81 16.37 -16.86
C ALA A 43 10.96 14.96 -17.46
N GLY A 44 11.98 14.73 -18.29
CA GLY A 44 12.13 13.47 -19.04
C GLY A 44 12.11 12.18 -18.19
N TYR A 45 12.34 12.29 -16.86
CA TYR A 45 12.20 11.19 -15.91
C TYR A 45 10.75 10.82 -15.57
N ALA A 46 9.77 11.64 -15.92
CA ALA A 46 8.34 11.39 -15.69
C ALA A 46 7.69 10.56 -16.81
N LYS A 47 8.47 9.98 -17.72
CA LYS A 47 7.96 9.07 -18.74
C LYS A 47 7.41 7.81 -18.06
N ALA A 48 6.13 7.52 -18.27
CA ALA A 48 5.51 6.30 -17.77
C ALA A 48 6.25 5.06 -18.31
N MET A 49 6.44 4.06 -17.48
CA MET A 49 6.96 2.77 -17.91
C MET A 49 5.97 2.11 -18.87
N ALA A 50 6.47 1.32 -19.83
CA ALA A 50 5.60 0.56 -20.74
C ALA A 50 4.64 -0.33 -19.93
N PRO A 51 3.35 -0.43 -20.31
CA PRO A 51 2.39 -1.27 -19.62
C PRO A 51 2.81 -2.74 -19.63
N VAL A 52 2.79 -3.38 -18.46
CA VAL A 52 3.03 -4.82 -18.29
C VAL A 52 1.84 -5.43 -17.59
N LYS A 53 1.34 -6.56 -18.08
CA LYS A 53 0.15 -7.22 -17.57
C LYS A 53 0.50 -8.43 -16.72
N ILE A 54 -0.35 -8.74 -15.75
CA ILE A 54 -0.30 -9.97 -15.00
C ILE A 54 -0.71 -11.13 -15.92
N LYS A 55 0.15 -12.14 -16.02
CA LYS A 55 -0.10 -13.37 -16.77
C LYS A 55 -0.70 -14.45 -15.88
N SER A 56 -0.20 -14.61 -14.67
CA SER A 56 -0.73 -15.55 -13.69
C SER A 56 -0.32 -15.18 -12.27
N VAL A 57 -1.13 -15.59 -11.30
CA VAL A 57 -0.82 -15.57 -9.87
C VAL A 57 -0.88 -17.00 -9.35
N LYS A 58 0.22 -17.48 -8.78
CA LYS A 58 0.37 -18.87 -8.31
C LYS A 58 0.78 -18.89 -6.84
N ALA A 59 0.27 -19.88 -6.12
CA ALA A 59 0.71 -20.20 -4.77
C ALA A 59 1.70 -21.35 -4.79
N ILE A 60 2.87 -21.17 -4.19
CA ILE A 60 3.90 -22.19 -4.04
C ILE A 60 3.95 -22.58 -2.57
N ALA A 61 3.41 -23.75 -2.25
CA ALA A 61 3.47 -24.31 -0.90
C ALA A 61 4.84 -24.96 -0.67
N THR A 62 5.53 -24.50 0.37
CA THR A 62 6.83 -25.06 0.80
C THR A 62 6.76 -25.42 2.27
N ARG A 63 7.68 -26.29 2.73
CA ARG A 63 7.73 -26.72 4.13
C ARG A 63 9.17 -26.81 4.66
N PRO A 64 9.92 -25.71 4.69
CA PRO A 64 11.24 -25.71 5.28
C PRO A 64 11.14 -25.93 6.80
N SER A 65 12.00 -26.80 7.32
CA SER A 65 12.08 -27.09 8.77
C SER A 65 10.73 -27.39 9.44
N GLY A 66 9.81 -28.03 8.69
CA GLY A 66 8.50 -28.42 9.23
C GLY A 66 7.41 -27.35 9.23
N SER A 67 7.72 -26.10 8.91
CA SER A 67 6.74 -24.99 8.84
C SER A 67 6.15 -24.85 7.44
N ASN A 68 4.83 -24.79 7.34
CA ASN A 68 4.16 -24.54 6.06
C ASN A 68 4.30 -23.07 5.68
N LEU A 69 5.00 -22.79 4.59
CA LEU A 69 5.15 -21.44 4.02
C LEU A 69 4.47 -21.38 2.65
N ILE A 70 3.78 -20.30 2.40
CA ILE A 70 3.12 -20.03 1.11
C ILE A 70 3.80 -18.83 0.47
N VAL A 71 4.39 -19.05 -0.70
CA VAL A 71 4.97 -18.00 -1.54
C VAL A 71 4.01 -17.72 -2.68
N VAL A 72 3.67 -16.45 -2.87
CA VAL A 72 2.92 -15.99 -4.05
C VAL A 72 3.92 -15.65 -5.13
N LYS A 73 3.73 -16.21 -6.33
CA LYS A 73 4.46 -15.83 -7.53
C LYS A 73 3.52 -15.17 -8.52
N VAL A 74 3.78 -13.92 -8.87
CA VAL A 74 3.10 -13.20 -9.94
C VAL A 74 3.97 -13.24 -11.19
N GLU A 75 3.51 -13.89 -12.24
CA GLU A 75 4.17 -13.90 -13.55
C GLU A 75 3.55 -12.80 -14.44
N THR A 76 4.38 -12.18 -15.25
CA THR A 76 3.96 -11.08 -16.12
C THR A 76 4.03 -11.44 -17.60
N THR A 77 3.47 -10.56 -18.45
CA THR A 77 3.60 -10.67 -19.91
C THR A 77 5.01 -10.36 -20.40
N GLU A 78 5.86 -9.73 -19.59
CA GLU A 78 7.26 -9.49 -19.90
C GLU A 78 8.08 -10.73 -19.55
N PRO A 79 8.81 -11.33 -20.51
CA PRO A 79 9.59 -12.54 -20.27
C PRO A 79 10.65 -12.34 -19.18
N GLY A 80 10.68 -13.25 -18.20
CA GLY A 80 11.66 -13.20 -17.11
C GLY A 80 11.27 -12.26 -15.96
N LEU A 81 10.29 -11.38 -16.13
CA LEU A 81 9.80 -10.49 -15.08
C LEU A 81 8.71 -11.20 -14.26
N TYR A 82 8.97 -11.38 -12.99
CA TYR A 82 8.02 -11.92 -12.01
C TYR A 82 8.27 -11.29 -10.64
N GLY A 83 7.29 -11.37 -9.77
CA GLY A 83 7.39 -10.95 -8.37
C GLY A 83 7.09 -12.09 -7.41
N LEU A 84 7.68 -11.99 -6.22
CA LEU A 84 7.49 -12.91 -5.12
C LEU A 84 6.97 -12.18 -3.89
N GLY A 85 6.03 -12.81 -3.18
CA GLY A 85 5.50 -12.31 -1.92
C GLY A 85 5.21 -13.45 -0.95
N CYS A 86 5.08 -13.13 0.33
CA CYS A 86 4.79 -14.10 1.38
C CYS A 86 3.32 -14.03 1.79
N ALA A 87 2.61 -15.15 1.68
CA ALA A 87 1.21 -15.30 2.09
C ALA A 87 1.06 -16.35 3.20
N THR A 88 2.02 -16.41 4.11
CA THR A 88 2.12 -17.52 5.06
C THR A 88 1.12 -17.38 6.21
N TYR A 89 0.20 -18.35 6.27
CA TYR A 89 -0.62 -18.65 7.45
C TYR A 89 -0.49 -20.15 7.75
N THR A 90 0.45 -20.51 8.61
CA THR A 90 0.92 -21.87 8.80
C THR A 90 -0.18 -22.87 9.19
N GLN A 91 -1.16 -22.42 10.00
CA GLN A 91 -2.24 -23.28 10.52
C GLN A 91 -3.33 -23.57 9.48
N ARG A 92 -3.43 -22.76 8.42
CA ARG A 92 -4.46 -22.88 7.37
C ARG A 92 -3.89 -22.63 5.98
N ALA A 93 -2.68 -23.11 5.74
CA ALA A 93 -1.91 -22.85 4.51
C ALA A 93 -2.70 -23.15 3.23
N PHE A 94 -3.38 -24.28 3.15
CA PHE A 94 -4.15 -24.66 1.95
C PHE A 94 -5.40 -23.78 1.72
N ALA A 95 -5.98 -23.19 2.76
CA ALA A 95 -7.05 -22.21 2.57
C ALA A 95 -6.51 -20.94 1.88
N VAL A 96 -5.29 -20.51 2.21
CA VAL A 96 -4.61 -19.40 1.54
C VAL A 96 -4.28 -19.76 0.10
N VAL A 97 -3.75 -20.96 -0.17
CA VAL A 97 -3.50 -21.46 -1.54
C VAL A 97 -4.78 -21.39 -2.37
N THR A 98 -5.89 -21.91 -1.84
CA THR A 98 -7.18 -21.88 -2.54
C THR A 98 -7.64 -20.44 -2.83
N ALA A 99 -7.51 -19.52 -1.87
CA ALA A 99 -7.84 -18.11 -2.07
C ALA A 99 -7.04 -17.48 -3.21
N ILE A 100 -5.75 -17.80 -3.29
CA ILE A 100 -4.85 -17.29 -4.34
C ILE A 100 -5.21 -17.87 -5.70
N GLU A 101 -5.28 -19.19 -5.81
CA GLU A 101 -5.39 -19.87 -7.10
C GLU A 101 -6.79 -19.81 -7.72
N LYS A 102 -7.84 -19.85 -6.87
CA LYS A 102 -9.22 -19.89 -7.35
C LYS A 102 -9.87 -18.51 -7.51
N TYR A 103 -9.42 -17.52 -6.74
CA TYR A 103 -10.07 -16.21 -6.73
C TYR A 103 -9.12 -15.09 -7.16
N MET A 104 -7.92 -15.00 -6.59
CA MET A 104 -6.98 -13.93 -6.93
C MET A 104 -6.44 -14.05 -8.34
N ASN A 105 -6.10 -15.25 -8.79
CA ASN A 105 -5.57 -15.45 -10.14
C ASN A 105 -6.55 -14.94 -11.21
N GLU A 106 -7.82 -15.36 -11.14
CA GLU A 106 -8.84 -14.93 -12.10
C GLU A 106 -9.06 -13.42 -12.07
N PHE A 107 -9.05 -12.83 -10.87
CA PHE A 107 -9.23 -11.39 -10.68
C PHE A 107 -8.06 -10.57 -11.24
N CYS A 108 -6.83 -11.04 -11.10
CA CYS A 108 -5.63 -10.28 -11.42
C CYS A 108 -5.17 -10.41 -12.87
N VAL A 109 -5.44 -11.55 -13.54
CA VAL A 109 -4.97 -11.80 -14.91
C VAL A 109 -5.45 -10.70 -15.87
N GLY A 110 -4.50 -10.16 -16.66
CA GLY A 110 -4.75 -9.09 -17.63
C GLY A 110 -4.73 -7.67 -17.06
N ARG A 111 -4.68 -7.51 -15.73
CA ARG A 111 -4.52 -6.19 -15.09
C ARG A 111 -3.09 -5.69 -15.21
N ASP A 112 -2.92 -4.40 -15.10
CA ASP A 112 -1.61 -3.75 -15.12
C ASP A 112 -0.91 -3.94 -13.77
N VAL A 113 0.37 -4.38 -13.82
CA VAL A 113 1.17 -4.64 -12.61
C VAL A 113 1.47 -3.38 -11.80
N ASP A 114 1.37 -2.19 -12.41
CA ASP A 114 1.67 -0.93 -11.74
C ASP A 114 0.51 -0.37 -10.92
N ASN A 115 -0.72 -0.88 -11.14
CA ASN A 115 -1.91 -0.45 -10.40
C ASN A 115 -2.06 -1.20 -9.07
N ILE A 116 -1.01 -1.15 -8.23
CA ILE A 116 -0.90 -1.93 -6.99
C ILE A 116 -2.03 -1.57 -6.02
N GLU A 117 -2.21 -0.27 -5.74
CA GLU A 117 -3.23 0.21 -4.81
C GLU A 117 -4.66 -0.08 -5.29
N ASP A 118 -4.92 0.05 -6.60
CA ASP A 118 -6.22 -0.30 -7.17
C ASP A 118 -6.52 -1.79 -6.96
N MET A 119 -5.55 -2.67 -7.23
CA MET A 119 -5.71 -4.10 -7.01
C MET A 119 -5.89 -4.45 -5.53
N TRP A 120 -5.13 -3.80 -4.65
CA TRP A 120 -5.28 -3.99 -3.21
C TRP A 120 -6.68 -3.61 -2.74
N GLN A 121 -7.14 -2.41 -3.08
CA GLN A 121 -8.47 -1.91 -2.70
C GLN A 121 -9.57 -2.76 -3.31
N ALA A 122 -9.51 -3.04 -4.61
CA ALA A 122 -10.52 -3.83 -5.30
C ALA A 122 -10.62 -5.24 -4.71
N PHE A 123 -9.49 -5.89 -4.41
CA PHE A 123 -9.51 -7.22 -3.81
C PHE A 123 -10.01 -7.21 -2.36
N TYR A 124 -9.61 -6.21 -1.58
CA TYR A 124 -10.06 -6.06 -0.19
C TYR A 124 -11.57 -5.85 -0.08
N VAL A 125 -12.18 -5.10 -1.03
CA VAL A 125 -13.61 -4.76 -1.00
C VAL A 125 -14.48 -5.62 -1.91
N SER A 126 -13.90 -6.55 -2.67
CA SER A 126 -14.59 -7.32 -3.72
C SER A 126 -15.70 -8.23 -3.21
N SER A 127 -15.73 -8.55 -1.91
CA SER A 127 -16.79 -9.35 -1.30
C SER A 127 -17.44 -8.63 -0.12
N TYR A 128 -18.68 -9.00 0.19
CA TYR A 128 -19.41 -8.44 1.34
C TYR A 128 -18.72 -8.79 2.66
N TRP A 129 -18.29 -10.04 2.84
CA TRP A 129 -17.55 -10.54 3.98
C TRP A 129 -16.05 -10.36 3.76
N ARG A 130 -15.41 -9.60 4.60
CA ARG A 130 -14.01 -9.19 4.49
C ARG A 130 -13.22 -9.59 5.72
N ASN A 131 -11.89 -9.40 5.64
CA ASN A 131 -10.95 -9.63 6.72
C ASN A 131 -10.65 -11.12 7.00
N GLY A 132 -9.99 -11.33 8.10
CA GLY A 132 -9.53 -12.63 8.55
C GLY A 132 -8.16 -13.02 8.00
N PRO A 133 -7.48 -13.94 8.70
CA PRO A 133 -6.07 -14.24 8.41
C PRO A 133 -5.87 -14.90 7.05
N VAL A 134 -6.82 -15.67 6.54
CA VAL A 134 -6.71 -16.33 5.23
C VAL A 134 -6.67 -15.29 4.11
N LEU A 135 -7.69 -14.43 4.03
CA LEU A 135 -7.80 -13.44 2.95
C LEU A 135 -6.74 -12.36 3.06
N ASN A 136 -6.44 -11.89 4.28
CA ASN A 136 -5.42 -10.85 4.47
C ASN A 136 -4.02 -11.36 4.16
N ASN A 137 -3.67 -12.62 4.48
CA ASN A 137 -2.39 -13.19 4.08
C ASN A 137 -2.30 -13.38 2.57
N ALA A 138 -3.36 -13.83 1.92
CA ALA A 138 -3.40 -13.97 0.47
C ALA A 138 -3.19 -12.61 -0.21
N LEU A 139 -3.91 -11.57 0.24
CA LEU A 139 -3.77 -10.20 -0.25
C LEU A 139 -2.36 -9.63 0.00
N SER A 140 -1.81 -9.83 1.19
CA SER A 140 -0.44 -9.40 1.53
C SER A 140 0.61 -10.04 0.61
N GLY A 141 0.46 -11.32 0.29
CA GLY A 141 1.38 -11.99 -0.64
C GLY A 141 1.31 -11.44 -2.06
N LEU A 142 0.11 -11.12 -2.54
CA LEU A 142 -0.06 -10.46 -3.83
C LEU A 142 0.58 -9.07 -3.84
N ASP A 143 0.28 -8.25 -2.84
CA ASP A 143 0.81 -6.90 -2.69
C ASP A 143 2.35 -6.89 -2.70
N GLN A 144 2.99 -7.72 -1.87
CA GLN A 144 4.44 -7.85 -1.85
C GLN A 144 5.01 -8.26 -3.21
N ALA A 145 4.36 -9.19 -3.91
CA ALA A 145 4.81 -9.63 -5.23
C ALA A 145 4.71 -8.50 -6.28
N LEU A 146 3.68 -7.67 -6.22
CA LEU A 146 3.55 -6.51 -7.11
C LEU A 146 4.59 -5.43 -6.82
N TRP A 147 4.87 -5.15 -5.53
CA TRP A 147 5.96 -4.25 -5.15
C TRP A 147 7.33 -4.79 -5.56
N ASP A 148 7.56 -6.11 -5.50
CA ASP A 148 8.79 -6.73 -6.01
C ASP A 148 8.95 -6.54 -7.53
N ILE A 149 7.86 -6.69 -8.30
CA ILE A 149 7.85 -6.36 -9.73
C ILE A 149 8.18 -4.87 -9.94
N LYS A 150 7.55 -3.98 -9.17
CA LYS A 150 7.79 -2.54 -9.25
C LYS A 150 9.24 -2.19 -9.01
N GLY A 151 9.85 -2.78 -7.97
CA GLY A 151 11.27 -2.61 -7.66
C GLY A 151 12.18 -3.06 -8.81
N LYS A 152 11.92 -4.23 -9.37
CA LYS A 152 12.67 -4.79 -10.51
C LYS A 152 12.56 -3.89 -11.74
N ARG A 153 11.36 -3.41 -12.07
CA ARG A 153 11.13 -2.49 -13.20
C ARG A 153 11.80 -1.13 -13.01
N ALA A 154 11.81 -0.63 -11.78
CA ALA A 154 12.46 0.62 -11.43
C ALA A 154 13.99 0.49 -11.25
N GLY A 155 14.55 -0.73 -11.26
CA GLY A 155 15.96 -0.98 -11.00
C GLY A 155 16.39 -0.63 -9.58
N MET A 156 15.48 -0.67 -8.59
CA MET A 156 15.77 -0.31 -7.21
C MET A 156 15.09 -1.25 -6.20
N PRO A 157 15.66 -1.44 -5.02
CA PRO A 157 15.03 -2.25 -3.99
C PRO A 157 13.76 -1.57 -3.43
N VAL A 158 12.78 -2.38 -3.04
CA VAL A 158 11.45 -1.92 -2.57
C VAL A 158 11.54 -0.90 -1.44
N TYR A 159 12.49 -1.06 -0.50
CA TYR A 159 12.62 -0.10 0.61
C TYR A 159 12.94 1.34 0.14
N GLN A 160 13.61 1.51 -1.02
CA GLN A 160 13.84 2.84 -1.59
C GLN A 160 12.57 3.42 -2.21
N LEU A 161 11.74 2.60 -2.83
CA LEU A 161 10.42 3.03 -3.31
C LEU A 161 9.49 3.48 -2.16
N LEU A 162 9.66 2.89 -0.98
CA LEU A 162 8.88 3.19 0.21
C LEU A 162 9.45 4.33 1.08
N GLY A 163 10.46 5.07 0.59
CA GLY A 163 11.01 6.24 1.27
C GLY A 163 12.40 6.04 1.91
N GLY A 164 13.05 4.89 1.70
CA GLY A 164 14.43 4.65 2.13
C GLY A 164 14.56 3.89 3.45
N LYS A 165 15.80 3.77 3.93
CA LYS A 165 16.10 3.02 5.16
C LYS A 165 15.86 3.88 6.40
N CYS A 166 15.11 3.36 7.36
CA CYS A 166 14.99 3.92 8.70
C CYS A 166 15.96 3.30 9.71
N ARG A 167 16.61 2.18 9.34
CA ARG A 167 17.61 1.48 10.19
C ARG A 167 18.54 0.63 9.32
N PHE A 168 19.71 0.31 9.83
CA PHE A 168 20.72 -0.50 9.12
C PHE A 168 20.77 -1.95 9.60
N ALA A 169 20.15 -2.27 10.73
CA ALA A 169 20.04 -3.60 11.29
C ALA A 169 18.65 -3.80 11.90
N VAL A 170 18.17 -5.05 11.90
CA VAL A 170 16.93 -5.45 12.55
C VAL A 170 17.30 -6.35 13.72
N PRO A 171 16.91 -5.98 14.97
CA PRO A 171 17.07 -6.90 16.10
C PRO A 171 16.21 -8.14 15.89
N LEU A 172 16.78 -9.28 16.14
CA LEU A 172 16.09 -10.57 16.08
C LEU A 172 15.93 -11.11 17.50
N TYR A 173 14.89 -11.88 17.70
CA TYR A 173 14.77 -12.75 18.87
C TYR A 173 14.56 -14.19 18.43
N ALA A 174 14.97 -15.11 19.25
CA ALA A 174 14.72 -16.53 19.06
C ALA A 174 14.13 -17.13 20.34
N HIS A 175 13.34 -18.17 20.19
CA HIS A 175 12.85 -18.93 21.33
C HIS A 175 13.86 -19.99 21.70
N ALA A 176 14.25 -20.03 22.98
CA ALA A 176 14.97 -21.15 23.53
C ALA A 176 13.95 -22.14 24.11
N SER A 177 14.14 -23.41 23.86
CA SER A 177 13.32 -24.50 24.38
C SER A 177 14.21 -25.62 24.90
N GLY A 178 13.73 -26.38 25.86
CA GLY A 178 14.40 -27.53 26.44
C GLY A 178 13.47 -28.34 27.31
N LYS A 179 13.84 -29.59 27.62
CA LYS A 179 13.06 -30.49 28.49
C LYS A 179 13.36 -30.26 29.96
N SER A 180 14.46 -29.58 30.29
CA SER A 180 14.85 -29.15 31.65
C SER A 180 15.31 -27.70 31.66
N ILE A 181 15.43 -27.11 32.85
CA ILE A 181 15.95 -25.73 33.02
C ILE A 181 17.38 -25.63 32.52
N GLU A 182 18.22 -26.62 32.79
CA GLU A 182 19.63 -26.67 32.39
C GLU A 182 19.77 -26.70 30.87
N GLU A 183 18.88 -27.46 30.19
CA GLU A 183 18.84 -27.51 28.73
C GLU A 183 18.42 -26.18 28.12
N VAL A 184 17.39 -25.51 28.68
CA VAL A 184 16.98 -24.18 28.23
C VAL A 184 18.11 -23.17 28.40
N VAL A 185 18.80 -23.16 29.54
CA VAL A 185 19.93 -22.25 29.81
C VAL A 185 21.08 -22.51 28.84
N THR A 186 21.32 -23.75 28.44
CA THR A 186 22.33 -24.13 27.46
C THR A 186 21.97 -23.62 26.06
N ASN A 187 20.68 -23.72 25.69
CA ASN A 187 20.18 -23.32 24.37
C ASN A 187 20.05 -21.80 24.20
N VAL A 188 20.10 -21.03 25.28
CA VAL A 188 20.13 -19.53 25.24
C VAL A 188 21.53 -18.97 24.96
N LYS A 189 22.58 -19.71 25.28
CA LYS A 189 23.99 -19.30 25.07
C LYS A 189 24.42 -19.52 23.63
#